data_6d3b9cff3290afd90fb176aabada0dfd
#
_entry.id   6d3b9cff3290afd90fb176aabada0dfd
#
_cell.length_a   1.000
_cell.length_b   1.000
_cell.length_c   1.000
_cell.angle_alpha   90.00
_cell.angle_beta   90.00
_cell.angle_gamma   90.00
#
_symmetry.space_group_name_H-M   'P 1'
#
loop_
_entity.id
_entity.type
_entity.pdbx_description
1 polymer ?
#
loop_
_entity_poly.entity_id
_entity_poly.type
_entity_poly.pdbx_seq_one_letter_code
_entity_poly.pdbx_strand_id
1 'polypeptide(L)'
;MSAVLVTAREFVGDVIGQEAAQFLRFHASARRGVDPESVHQLRVSTRRLRTDLDFLRSLLDSSWYRDVREDLAWIGGRLGARRDFDVLIAFLEELASTDESLDRSVIFRAETMRDRGRDGVERALGRTRYHKLLVTLIDATLWPPLRDPDVIVRRIILDKLGSSWDKLRLASDTVTNEASDLHRLRIVVKRSRYAMEIASPFLDESRPIVQRLARVQDELGQLHDDVVTCDFVVAWYRSARAARGVDPFDASDAWLNAIHKRGEQRRDLWRAPLAEALVLIDDVSRNSSYLEWSEGEQSI
;
A
#
# COMPACT_ATOMS: atom_id res chain seq x y z
N MET A 1 -16.32 30.82 1.08
CA MET A 1 -15.20 30.58 2.03
C MET A 1 -13.93 31.09 1.39
N SER A 2 -13.13 31.88 2.11
CA SER A 2 -11.85 32.39 1.58
C SER A 2 -10.95 31.18 1.28
N ALA A 3 -10.48 31.04 0.05
CA ALA A 3 -9.59 29.95 -0.32
C ALA A 3 -8.28 30.10 0.48
N VAL A 4 -8.01 29.14 1.35
CA VAL A 4 -6.75 29.11 2.07
C VAL A 4 -5.64 28.84 1.06
N LEU A 5 -4.81 29.84 0.81
CA LEU A 5 -3.63 29.70 -0.04
C LEU A 5 -2.59 28.92 0.75
N VAL A 6 -2.41 27.62 0.42
CA VAL A 6 -1.46 26.72 1.06
C VAL A 6 -0.22 26.62 0.18
N THR A 7 0.94 26.96 0.74
CA THR A 7 2.23 26.85 0.05
C THR A 7 2.74 25.41 0.00
N ALA A 8 3.67 25.15 -0.90
CA ALA A 8 4.32 23.84 -0.97
C ALA A 8 5.05 23.50 0.33
N ARG A 9 5.65 24.49 1.00
CA ARG A 9 6.34 24.30 2.28
C ARG A 9 5.41 23.76 3.36
N GLU A 10 4.27 24.39 3.55
CA GLU A 10 3.28 24.00 4.55
C GLU A 10 2.71 22.62 4.23
N PHE A 11 2.22 22.46 2.99
CA PHE A 11 1.53 21.25 2.56
C PHE A 11 2.42 19.99 2.57
N VAL A 12 3.60 20.09 1.98
CA VAL A 12 4.54 18.95 1.90
C VAL A 12 5.11 18.62 3.28
N GLY A 13 5.39 19.66 4.09
CA GLY A 13 5.83 19.49 5.49
C GLY A 13 4.79 18.71 6.31
N ASP A 14 3.52 19.05 6.19
CA ASP A 14 2.41 18.37 6.88
C ASP A 14 2.27 16.91 6.44
N VAL A 15 2.29 16.65 5.12
CA VAL A 15 2.20 15.27 4.59
C VAL A 15 3.36 14.41 5.06
N ILE A 16 4.59 14.91 4.98
CA ILE A 16 5.78 14.19 5.47
C ILE A 16 5.69 14.03 7.00
N GLY A 17 5.28 15.09 7.72
CA GLY A 17 5.18 15.10 9.17
C GLY A 17 4.24 14.06 9.74
N GLN A 18 3.06 13.89 9.14
CA GLN A 18 2.09 12.87 9.55
C GLN A 18 2.67 11.46 9.46
N GLU A 19 3.31 11.12 8.35
CA GLU A 19 3.88 9.79 8.15
C GLU A 19 5.18 9.58 8.93
N ALA A 20 6.01 10.60 9.09
CA ALA A 20 7.20 10.55 9.94
C ALA A 20 6.83 10.32 11.41
N ALA A 21 5.76 10.95 11.89
CA ALA A 21 5.25 10.73 13.26
C ALA A 21 4.82 9.26 13.48
N GLN A 22 4.12 8.65 12.51
CA GLN A 22 3.77 7.23 12.58
C GLN A 22 5.02 6.34 12.55
N PHE A 23 5.98 6.67 11.71
CA PHE A 23 7.25 5.95 11.62
C PHE A 23 7.99 5.95 12.95
N LEU A 24 8.11 7.11 13.59
CA LEU A 24 8.75 7.27 14.90
C LEU A 24 8.00 6.56 16.03
N ARG A 25 6.67 6.62 16.00
CA ARG A 25 5.81 5.96 16.99
C ARG A 25 6.08 4.45 17.09
N PHE A 26 6.23 3.78 15.95
CA PHE A 26 6.37 2.33 15.90
C PHE A 26 7.82 1.84 15.85
N HIS A 27 8.79 2.73 15.60
CA HIS A 27 10.20 2.38 15.48
C HIS A 27 10.75 1.61 16.70
N ALA A 28 10.54 2.12 17.90
CA ALA A 28 11.13 1.54 19.11
C ALA A 28 10.59 0.13 19.42
N SER A 29 9.29 -0.11 19.22
CA SER A 29 8.65 -1.41 19.44
C SER A 29 9.02 -2.40 18.32
N ALA A 30 9.04 -1.97 17.07
CA ALA A 30 9.48 -2.78 15.94
C ALA A 30 10.94 -3.24 16.08
N ARG A 31 11.83 -2.37 16.58
CA ARG A 31 13.23 -2.68 16.82
C ARG A 31 13.42 -3.78 17.89
N ARG A 32 12.62 -3.77 18.95
CA ARG A 32 12.67 -4.82 19.98
C ARG A 32 12.07 -6.15 19.52
N GLY A 33 11.40 -6.18 18.37
CA GLY A 33 10.80 -7.38 17.79
C GLY A 33 9.67 -8.01 18.64
N VAL A 34 9.20 -7.28 19.65
CA VAL A 34 8.24 -7.78 20.67
C VAL A 34 6.82 -7.84 20.13
N ASP A 35 6.48 -6.93 19.20
CA ASP A 35 5.13 -6.76 18.73
C ASP A 35 5.06 -6.80 17.19
N PRO A 36 4.41 -7.83 16.60
CA PRO A 36 4.20 -7.93 15.16
C PRO A 36 3.45 -6.74 14.57
N GLU A 37 2.53 -6.13 15.32
CA GLU A 37 1.75 -4.98 14.89
C GLU A 37 2.64 -3.74 14.68
N SER A 38 3.64 -3.53 15.52
CA SER A 38 4.59 -2.43 15.32
C SER A 38 5.40 -2.57 14.02
N VAL A 39 5.79 -3.79 13.66
CA VAL A 39 6.46 -4.06 12.36
C VAL A 39 5.49 -3.82 11.19
N HIS A 40 4.23 -4.22 11.37
CA HIS A 40 3.17 -3.97 10.39
C HIS A 40 2.96 -2.47 10.16
N GLN A 41 2.76 -1.69 11.22
CA GLN A 41 2.53 -0.25 11.14
C GLN A 41 3.73 0.49 10.56
N LEU A 42 4.97 0.10 10.93
CA LEU A 42 6.18 0.66 10.33
C LEU A 42 6.26 0.37 8.83
N ARG A 43 5.84 -0.82 8.39
CA ARG A 43 5.74 -1.17 6.97
C ARG A 43 4.66 -0.36 6.25
N VAL A 44 3.50 -0.17 6.88
CA VAL A 44 2.41 0.65 6.33
C VAL A 44 2.89 2.08 6.10
N SER A 45 3.49 2.72 7.11
CA SER A 45 4.05 4.09 7.01
C SER A 45 5.14 4.18 5.93
N THR A 46 6.06 3.20 5.86
CA THR A 46 7.10 3.15 4.82
C THR A 46 6.50 3.11 3.41
N ARG A 47 5.47 2.29 3.22
CA ARG A 47 4.79 2.15 1.93
C ARG A 47 4.02 3.41 1.57
N ARG A 48 3.36 4.02 2.58
CA ARG A 48 2.59 5.25 2.42
C ARG A 48 3.51 6.40 2.05
N LEU A 49 4.56 6.67 2.83
CA LEU A 49 5.57 7.67 2.52
C LEU A 49 6.09 7.56 1.07
N ARG A 50 6.42 6.36 0.61
CA ARG A 50 6.86 6.17 -0.77
C ARG A 50 5.82 6.58 -1.79
N THR A 51 4.56 6.26 -1.56
CA THR A 51 3.47 6.60 -2.48
C THR A 51 3.19 8.11 -2.46
N ASP A 52 3.21 8.72 -1.28
CA ASP A 52 2.99 10.14 -1.09
C ASP A 52 4.12 10.97 -1.73
N LEU A 53 5.38 10.56 -1.52
CA LEU A 53 6.53 11.17 -2.19
C LEU A 53 6.50 10.99 -3.73
N ASP A 54 6.07 9.81 -4.22
CA ASP A 54 5.88 9.59 -5.66
C ASP A 54 4.80 10.55 -6.23
N PHE A 55 3.72 10.80 -5.48
CA PHE A 55 2.67 11.75 -5.85
C PHE A 55 3.19 13.20 -5.82
N LEU A 56 3.95 13.57 -4.80
CA LEU A 56 4.49 14.93 -4.61
C LEU A 56 5.78 15.21 -5.40
N ARG A 57 6.29 14.23 -6.15
CA ARG A 57 7.61 14.27 -6.79
C ARG A 57 7.93 15.55 -7.56
N SER A 58 6.93 16.17 -8.23
CA SER A 58 7.17 17.41 -9.01
C SER A 58 7.49 18.62 -8.14
N LEU A 59 7.10 18.61 -6.87
CA LEU A 59 7.37 19.67 -5.89
C LEU A 59 8.72 19.50 -5.21
N LEU A 60 9.25 18.26 -5.15
CA LEU A 60 10.43 17.89 -4.39
C LEU A 60 11.73 18.11 -5.16
N ASP A 61 12.82 18.40 -4.43
CA ASP A 61 14.16 18.28 -4.99
C ASP A 61 14.43 16.87 -5.50
N SER A 62 14.98 16.76 -6.68
CA SER A 62 15.13 15.48 -7.40
C SER A 62 16.16 14.55 -6.77
N SER A 63 17.21 15.08 -6.17
CA SER A 63 18.27 14.30 -5.53
C SER A 63 17.76 13.73 -4.21
N TRP A 64 17.20 14.58 -3.37
CA TRP A 64 16.62 14.19 -2.11
C TRP A 64 15.50 13.12 -2.29
N TYR A 65 14.57 13.37 -3.22
CA TYR A 65 13.50 12.42 -3.52
C TYR A 65 14.04 11.03 -3.89
N ARG A 66 15.04 10.96 -4.74
CA ARG A 66 15.64 9.69 -5.18
C ARG A 66 16.26 8.94 -4.00
N ASP A 67 17.07 9.64 -3.21
CA ASP A 67 17.82 9.04 -2.10
C ASP A 67 16.88 8.53 -1.00
N VAL A 68 15.90 9.34 -0.60
CA VAL A 68 14.89 8.92 0.41
C VAL A 68 14.01 7.79 -0.12
N ARG A 69 13.60 7.84 -1.38
CA ARG A 69 12.80 6.77 -2.00
C ARG A 69 13.56 5.45 -2.04
N GLU A 70 14.86 5.48 -2.31
CA GLU A 70 15.72 4.28 -2.27
C GLU A 70 15.83 3.71 -0.85
N ASP A 71 16.04 4.56 0.15
CA ASP A 71 16.12 4.16 1.55
C ASP A 71 14.80 3.58 2.07
N LEU A 72 13.69 4.20 1.73
CA LEU A 72 12.35 3.67 2.03
C LEU A 72 12.07 2.34 1.29
N ALA A 73 12.57 2.17 0.05
CA ALA A 73 12.45 0.90 -0.67
C ALA A 73 13.26 -0.20 0.02
N TRP A 74 14.48 0.12 0.43
CA TRP A 74 15.36 -0.82 1.14
C TRP A 74 14.73 -1.28 2.47
N ILE A 75 14.29 -0.36 3.32
CA ILE A 75 13.70 -0.75 4.62
C ILE A 75 12.35 -1.44 4.43
N GLY A 76 11.52 -0.98 3.49
CA GLY A 76 10.25 -1.60 3.14
C GLY A 76 10.38 -3.06 2.70
N GLY A 77 11.43 -3.40 1.95
CA GLY A 77 11.73 -4.78 1.57
C GLY A 77 12.11 -5.66 2.78
N ARG A 78 12.82 -5.11 3.77
CA ARG A 78 13.16 -5.84 5.00
C ARG A 78 11.96 -6.08 5.90
N LEU A 79 11.11 -5.06 6.06
CA LEU A 79 9.87 -5.16 6.83
C LEU A 79 8.86 -6.08 6.13
N GLY A 80 8.82 -6.05 4.77
CA GLY A 80 7.91 -6.83 3.95
C GLY A 80 8.06 -8.32 4.15
N ALA A 81 9.29 -8.83 4.07
CA ALA A 81 9.58 -10.24 4.12
C ALA A 81 9.01 -10.96 5.36
N ARG A 82 9.00 -10.29 6.52
CA ARG A 82 8.40 -10.85 7.74
C ARG A 82 6.88 -10.79 7.71
N ARG A 83 6.31 -9.62 7.38
CA ARG A 83 4.85 -9.42 7.41
C ARG A 83 4.12 -10.29 6.40
N ASP A 84 4.72 -10.55 5.24
CA ASP A 84 4.13 -11.42 4.23
C ASP A 84 3.91 -12.83 4.79
N PHE A 85 4.82 -13.34 5.66
CA PHE A 85 4.61 -14.59 6.38
C PHE A 85 3.59 -14.51 7.50
N ASP A 86 3.47 -13.39 8.24
CA ASP A 86 2.41 -13.24 9.25
C ASP A 86 1.01 -13.31 8.61
N VAL A 87 0.81 -12.67 7.44
CA VAL A 87 -0.44 -12.74 6.68
C VAL A 87 -0.70 -14.14 6.16
N LEU A 88 0.34 -14.77 5.58
CA LEU A 88 0.26 -16.13 5.06
C LEU A 88 -0.13 -17.14 6.15
N ILE A 89 0.51 -17.07 7.33
CA ILE A 89 0.23 -17.97 8.46
C ILE A 89 -1.23 -17.78 8.92
N ALA A 90 -1.66 -16.55 9.15
CA ALA A 90 -3.04 -16.26 9.57
C ALA A 90 -4.07 -16.82 8.58
N PHE A 91 -3.80 -16.67 7.28
CA PHE A 91 -4.65 -17.20 6.24
C PHE A 91 -4.68 -18.76 6.23
N LEU A 92 -3.52 -19.40 6.34
CA LEU A 92 -3.44 -20.87 6.41
C LEU A 92 -4.12 -21.41 7.67
N GLU A 93 -3.96 -20.75 8.80
CA GLU A 93 -4.63 -21.13 10.05
C GLU A 93 -6.16 -20.98 9.96
N GLU A 94 -6.66 -19.91 9.35
CA GLU A 94 -8.09 -19.71 9.11
C GLU A 94 -8.67 -20.86 8.28
N LEU A 95 -8.02 -21.25 7.17
CA LEU A 95 -8.45 -22.40 6.37
C LEU A 95 -8.39 -23.70 7.14
N ALA A 96 -7.29 -23.98 7.85
CA ALA A 96 -7.12 -25.21 8.62
C ALA A 96 -8.07 -25.31 9.82
N SER A 97 -8.67 -24.19 10.26
CA SER A 97 -9.71 -24.20 11.29
C SER A 97 -11.07 -24.66 10.75
N THR A 98 -11.29 -24.56 9.46
CA THR A 98 -12.54 -24.98 8.79
C THR A 98 -12.44 -26.37 8.15
N ASP A 99 -11.23 -26.89 7.97
CA ASP A 99 -10.97 -28.22 7.40
C ASP A 99 -9.79 -28.91 8.08
N GLU A 100 -10.10 -29.83 9.00
CA GLU A 100 -9.11 -30.57 9.77
C GLU A 100 -8.27 -31.57 8.92
N SER A 101 -8.68 -31.84 7.69
CA SER A 101 -7.91 -32.72 6.78
C SER A 101 -6.67 -32.04 6.19
N LEU A 102 -6.55 -30.70 6.32
CA LEU A 102 -5.42 -29.94 5.79
C LEU A 102 -4.13 -30.21 6.58
N ASP A 103 -3.08 -30.61 5.86
CA ASP A 103 -1.77 -30.89 6.44
C ASP A 103 -1.11 -29.61 7.01
N ARG A 104 -0.91 -29.57 8.31
CA ARG A 104 -0.34 -28.40 9.01
C ARG A 104 1.17 -28.22 8.81
N SER A 105 1.86 -29.11 8.10
CA SER A 105 3.29 -28.97 7.81
C SER A 105 3.60 -27.68 7.00
N VAL A 106 2.65 -27.25 6.19
CA VAL A 106 2.71 -25.97 5.44
C VAL A 106 2.77 -24.78 6.39
N ILE A 107 1.93 -24.76 7.45
CA ILE A 107 1.92 -23.70 8.46
C ILE A 107 3.26 -23.67 9.20
N PHE A 108 3.73 -24.81 9.69
CA PHE A 108 5.03 -24.93 10.38
C PHE A 108 6.19 -24.43 9.50
N ARG A 109 6.13 -24.70 8.19
CA ARG A 109 7.13 -24.18 7.23
C ARG A 109 7.08 -22.66 7.14
N ALA A 110 5.88 -22.06 7.03
CA ALA A 110 5.71 -20.63 6.99
C ALA A 110 6.22 -19.94 8.26
N GLU A 111 5.93 -20.51 9.44
CA GLU A 111 6.44 -20.04 10.74
C GLU A 111 7.98 -20.08 10.79
N THR A 112 8.59 -21.17 10.36
CA THR A 112 10.06 -21.30 10.29
C THR A 112 10.67 -20.20 9.42
N MET A 113 10.04 -19.88 8.29
CA MET A 113 10.52 -18.82 7.38
C MET A 113 10.32 -17.42 7.95
N ARG A 114 9.17 -17.20 8.63
CA ARG A 114 8.90 -15.94 9.36
C ARG A 114 9.99 -15.68 10.41
N ASP A 115 10.32 -16.68 11.22
CA ASP A 115 11.28 -16.55 12.32
C ASP A 115 12.69 -16.24 11.80
N ARG A 116 13.10 -16.85 10.68
CA ARG A 116 14.35 -16.48 9.99
C ARG A 116 14.36 -15.01 9.50
N GLY A 117 13.19 -14.48 9.15
CA GLY A 117 13.04 -13.07 8.73
C GLY A 117 13.22 -12.08 9.87
N ARG A 118 12.98 -12.49 11.12
CA ARG A 118 13.03 -11.61 12.32
C ARG A 118 14.39 -10.94 12.49
N ASP A 119 15.47 -11.70 12.42
CA ASP A 119 16.83 -11.18 12.57
C ASP A 119 17.19 -10.15 11.49
N GLY A 120 16.57 -10.29 10.31
CA GLY A 120 16.76 -9.37 9.20
C GLY A 120 16.18 -7.97 9.46
N VAL A 121 15.01 -7.91 10.09
CA VAL A 121 14.35 -6.65 10.48
C VAL A 121 15.14 -5.96 11.58
N GLU A 122 15.48 -6.67 12.65
CA GLU A 122 16.23 -6.11 13.79
C GLU A 122 17.57 -5.52 13.33
N ARG A 123 18.34 -6.29 12.53
CA ARG A 123 19.60 -5.80 11.96
C ARG A 123 19.43 -4.59 11.06
N ALA A 124 18.35 -4.52 10.26
CA ALA A 124 18.09 -3.39 9.38
C ALA A 124 17.78 -2.12 10.17
N LEU A 125 16.93 -2.22 11.21
CA LEU A 125 16.57 -1.11 12.07
C LEU A 125 17.74 -0.60 12.96
N GLY A 126 18.76 -1.44 13.18
CA GLY A 126 20.00 -1.05 13.89
C GLY A 126 21.04 -0.37 12.99
N ARG A 127 20.86 -0.34 11.66
CA ARG A 127 21.89 0.22 10.77
C ARG A 127 21.91 1.75 10.73
N THR A 128 23.09 2.32 10.54
CA THR A 128 23.29 3.76 10.32
C THR A 128 22.45 4.31 9.17
N ARG A 129 22.25 3.53 8.10
CA ARG A 129 21.40 3.90 6.97
C ARG A 129 19.97 4.20 7.40
N TYR A 130 19.41 3.37 8.27
CA TYR A 130 18.06 3.56 8.80
C TYR A 130 17.97 4.81 9.71
N HIS A 131 18.96 5.01 10.60
CA HIS A 131 18.99 6.19 11.46
C HIS A 131 19.15 7.50 10.64
N LYS A 132 19.96 7.48 9.58
CA LYS A 132 20.06 8.62 8.67
C LYS A 132 18.72 8.93 8.01
N LEU A 133 18.01 7.88 7.53
CA LEU A 133 16.66 8.06 6.97
C LEU A 133 15.71 8.71 7.97
N LEU A 134 15.70 8.28 9.25
CA LEU A 134 14.87 8.90 10.29
C LEU A 134 15.17 10.39 10.45
N VAL A 135 16.45 10.76 10.57
CA VAL A 135 16.87 12.17 10.69
C VAL A 135 16.43 12.96 9.46
N THR A 136 16.68 12.44 8.26
CA THR A 136 16.29 13.08 6.99
C THR A 136 14.77 13.31 6.91
N LEU A 137 13.95 12.38 7.39
CA LEU A 137 12.49 12.53 7.41
C LEU A 137 12.04 13.56 8.44
N ILE A 138 12.67 13.59 9.64
CA ILE A 138 12.37 14.58 10.66
C ILE A 138 12.74 15.99 10.17
N ASP A 139 13.91 16.16 9.60
CA ASP A 139 14.34 17.45 9.06
C ASP A 139 13.39 17.95 7.95
N ALA A 140 12.93 17.03 7.10
CA ALA A 140 11.99 17.35 6.01
C ALA A 140 10.58 17.75 6.50
N THR A 141 10.21 17.48 7.76
CA THR A 141 8.95 17.98 8.33
C THR A 141 8.98 19.49 8.57
N LEU A 142 10.14 20.01 8.93
CA LEU A 142 10.34 21.44 9.21
C LEU A 142 10.83 22.21 7.99
N TRP A 143 11.69 21.56 7.21
CA TRP A 143 12.37 22.11 6.04
C TRP A 143 12.25 21.16 4.85
N PRO A 144 11.04 21.01 4.26
CA PRO A 144 10.86 20.12 3.12
C PRO A 144 11.76 20.56 1.97
N PRO A 145 12.50 19.63 1.34
CA PRO A 145 13.41 19.93 0.24
C PRO A 145 12.63 20.13 -1.05
N LEU A 146 12.21 21.33 -1.29
CA LEU A 146 11.31 21.75 -2.38
C LEU A 146 12.09 22.45 -3.50
N ARG A 147 11.56 22.35 -4.72
CA ARG A 147 12.03 23.13 -5.87
C ARG A 147 11.61 24.59 -5.77
N ASP A 148 10.37 24.81 -5.36
CA ASP A 148 9.79 26.11 -5.10
C ASP A 148 8.92 26.01 -3.83
N PRO A 149 9.40 26.52 -2.70
CA PRO A 149 8.71 26.38 -1.43
C PRO A 149 7.47 27.26 -1.30
N ASP A 150 7.36 28.32 -2.09
CA ASP A 150 6.32 29.32 -1.99
C ASP A 150 5.19 29.12 -3.02
N VAL A 151 5.32 28.15 -3.92
CA VAL A 151 4.27 27.83 -4.89
C VAL A 151 2.99 27.38 -4.22
N ILE A 152 1.85 27.88 -4.70
CA ILE A 152 0.52 27.47 -4.24
C ILE A 152 0.15 26.10 -4.83
N VAL A 153 -0.07 25.13 -3.95
CA VAL A 153 -0.13 23.72 -4.37
C VAL A 153 -1.48 23.25 -4.84
N ARG A 154 -2.60 23.93 -4.48
CA ARG A 154 -3.96 23.45 -4.74
C ARG A 154 -4.16 22.94 -6.17
N ARG A 155 -3.84 23.77 -7.17
CA ARG A 155 -3.99 23.42 -8.59
C ARG A 155 -3.14 22.20 -8.95
N ILE A 156 -1.87 22.19 -8.53
CA ILE A 156 -0.93 21.10 -8.84
C ILE A 156 -1.44 19.77 -8.27
N ILE A 157 -1.98 19.77 -7.05
CA ILE A 157 -2.51 18.57 -6.38
C ILE A 157 -3.78 18.09 -7.09
N LEU A 158 -4.70 19.01 -7.45
CA LEU A 158 -5.94 18.65 -8.12
C LEU A 158 -5.71 18.12 -9.54
N ASP A 159 -4.79 18.71 -10.32
CA ASP A 159 -4.41 18.20 -11.65
C ASP A 159 -3.82 16.77 -11.57
N LYS A 160 -2.99 16.51 -10.56
CA LYS A 160 -2.43 15.18 -10.31
C LYS A 160 -3.50 14.18 -9.88
N LEU A 161 -4.47 14.61 -9.07
CA LEU A 161 -5.60 13.79 -8.67
C LEU A 161 -6.44 13.41 -9.89
N GLY A 162 -6.78 14.37 -10.77
CA GLY A 162 -7.47 14.12 -12.04
C GLY A 162 -6.74 13.08 -12.89
N SER A 163 -5.42 13.23 -13.07
CA SER A 163 -4.61 12.25 -13.78
C SER A 163 -4.60 10.86 -13.12
N SER A 164 -4.76 10.79 -11.79
CA SER A 164 -4.88 9.51 -11.07
C SER A 164 -6.24 8.86 -11.30
N TRP A 165 -7.30 9.66 -11.37
CA TRP A 165 -8.67 9.19 -11.66
C TRP A 165 -8.80 8.66 -13.10
N ASP A 166 -8.17 9.32 -14.08
CA ASP A 166 -8.14 8.83 -15.47
C ASP A 166 -7.48 7.46 -15.58
N LYS A 167 -6.39 7.25 -14.84
CA LYS A 167 -5.74 5.93 -14.75
C LYS A 167 -6.62 4.91 -14.08
N LEU A 168 -7.41 5.29 -13.07
CA LEU A 168 -8.34 4.41 -12.39
C LEU A 168 -9.49 3.98 -13.32
N ARG A 169 -10.08 4.94 -14.07
CA ARG A 169 -11.11 4.65 -15.08
C ARG A 169 -10.57 3.67 -16.11
N LEU A 170 -9.43 3.97 -16.72
CA LEU A 170 -8.82 3.11 -17.72
C LEU A 170 -8.55 1.69 -17.18
N ALA A 171 -8.04 1.59 -15.94
CA ALA A 171 -7.79 0.28 -15.32
C ALA A 171 -9.10 -0.47 -15.04
N SER A 172 -10.18 0.23 -14.65
CA SER A 172 -11.51 -0.35 -14.44
C SER A 172 -12.11 -0.90 -15.74
N ASP A 173 -11.97 -0.16 -16.85
CA ASP A 173 -12.54 -0.52 -18.14
C ASP A 173 -11.82 -1.71 -18.80
N THR A 174 -10.55 -1.91 -18.48
CA THR A 174 -9.69 -2.92 -19.12
C THR A 174 -9.41 -4.14 -18.26
N VAL A 175 -9.83 -4.16 -17.00
CA VAL A 175 -9.55 -5.27 -16.09
C VAL A 175 -10.30 -6.54 -16.46
N THR A 176 -9.57 -7.64 -16.50
CA THR A 176 -10.12 -9.01 -16.57
C THR A 176 -10.06 -9.68 -15.19
N ASN A 177 -10.48 -10.95 -15.11
CA ASN A 177 -10.35 -11.76 -13.91
C ASN A 177 -8.97 -12.46 -13.81
N GLU A 178 -8.04 -12.16 -14.70
CA GLU A 178 -6.68 -12.65 -14.62
C GLU A 178 -5.94 -12.06 -13.42
N ALA A 179 -5.19 -12.89 -12.68
CA ALA A 179 -4.48 -12.48 -11.48
C ALA A 179 -3.54 -11.27 -11.71
N SER A 180 -2.92 -11.20 -12.89
CA SER A 180 -2.04 -10.09 -13.28
C SER A 180 -2.80 -8.77 -13.45
N ASP A 181 -4.04 -8.83 -13.96
CA ASP A 181 -4.90 -7.66 -14.17
C ASP A 181 -5.44 -7.15 -12.85
N LEU A 182 -5.94 -8.06 -12.00
CA LEU A 182 -6.38 -7.73 -10.65
C LEU A 182 -5.25 -7.13 -9.81
N HIS A 183 -4.03 -7.65 -9.95
CA HIS A 183 -2.85 -7.06 -9.29
C HIS A 183 -2.56 -5.63 -9.80
N ARG A 184 -2.63 -5.38 -11.12
CA ARG A 184 -2.47 -4.04 -11.69
C ARG A 184 -3.55 -3.09 -11.18
N LEU A 185 -4.82 -3.51 -11.20
CA LEU A 185 -5.93 -2.73 -10.67
C LEU A 185 -5.71 -2.38 -9.20
N ARG A 186 -5.31 -3.34 -8.36
CA ARG A 186 -4.98 -3.12 -6.95
C ARG A 186 -3.93 -2.02 -6.74
N ILE A 187 -2.89 -1.98 -7.59
CA ILE A 187 -1.86 -0.94 -7.54
C ILE A 187 -2.47 0.43 -7.88
N VAL A 188 -3.30 0.51 -8.92
CA VAL A 188 -3.94 1.77 -9.35
C VAL A 188 -4.91 2.25 -8.28
N VAL A 189 -5.81 1.40 -7.78
CA VAL A 189 -6.77 1.70 -6.70
C VAL A 189 -6.05 2.27 -5.48
N LYS A 190 -4.98 1.59 -5.02
CA LYS A 190 -4.18 2.07 -3.87
C LYS A 190 -3.59 3.46 -4.12
N ARG A 191 -3.05 3.72 -5.31
CA ARG A 191 -2.48 5.03 -5.67
C ARG A 191 -3.55 6.11 -5.73
N SER A 192 -4.71 5.81 -6.31
CA SER A 192 -5.84 6.73 -6.39
C SER A 192 -6.42 7.05 -5.01
N ARG A 193 -6.50 6.06 -4.11
CA ARG A 193 -6.92 6.27 -2.73
C ARG A 193 -5.97 7.23 -2.00
N TYR A 194 -4.67 7.00 -2.07
CA TYR A 194 -3.67 7.86 -1.42
C TYR A 194 -3.62 9.26 -2.05
N ALA A 195 -3.74 9.37 -3.37
CA ALA A 195 -3.86 10.67 -4.04
C ALA A 195 -5.08 11.45 -3.53
N MET A 196 -6.23 10.77 -3.32
CA MET A 196 -7.43 11.37 -2.78
C MET A 196 -7.27 11.79 -1.31
N GLU A 197 -6.60 10.97 -0.50
CA GLU A 197 -6.29 11.32 0.89
C GLU A 197 -5.38 12.56 0.98
N ILE A 198 -4.36 12.67 0.11
CA ILE A 198 -3.50 13.84 0.02
C ILE A 198 -4.28 15.07 -0.44
N ALA A 199 -5.20 14.93 -1.40
CA ALA A 199 -6.00 16.04 -1.91
C ALA A 199 -7.19 16.42 -1.01
N SER A 200 -7.47 15.65 0.04
CA SER A 200 -8.64 15.82 0.91
C SER A 200 -8.80 17.23 1.51
N PRO A 201 -7.73 17.98 1.83
CA PRO A 201 -7.90 19.37 2.32
C PRO A 201 -8.51 20.34 1.29
N PHE A 202 -8.52 19.94 0.03
CA PHE A 202 -9.03 20.75 -1.08
C PHE A 202 -10.40 20.29 -1.62
N LEU A 203 -10.98 19.20 -1.06
CA LEU A 203 -12.19 18.54 -1.56
C LEU A 203 -13.07 18.05 -0.41
N ASP A 204 -14.25 18.62 -0.27
CA ASP A 204 -15.20 18.30 0.80
C ASP A 204 -15.74 16.85 0.70
N GLU A 205 -15.89 16.33 -0.52
CA GLU A 205 -16.43 14.99 -0.82
C GLU A 205 -15.39 13.87 -0.81
N SER A 206 -14.18 14.12 -0.33
CA SER A 206 -13.07 13.18 -0.34
C SER A 206 -13.36 11.86 0.43
N ARG A 207 -13.99 11.97 1.60
CA ARG A 207 -14.19 10.85 2.54
C ARG A 207 -14.98 9.68 1.96
N PRO A 208 -16.15 9.85 1.31
CA PRO A 208 -16.88 8.74 0.72
C PRO A 208 -16.08 8.00 -0.35
N ILE A 209 -15.35 8.72 -1.20
CA ILE A 209 -14.50 8.13 -2.24
C ILE A 209 -13.39 7.28 -1.62
N VAL A 210 -12.66 7.83 -0.64
CA VAL A 210 -11.60 7.12 0.09
C VAL A 210 -12.12 5.83 0.71
N GLN A 211 -13.31 5.85 1.33
CA GLN A 211 -13.93 4.66 1.94
C GLN A 211 -14.27 3.58 0.90
N ARG A 212 -14.78 3.95 -0.29
CA ARG A 212 -15.07 2.99 -1.35
C ARG A 212 -13.78 2.38 -1.90
N LEU A 213 -12.79 3.21 -2.21
CA LEU A 213 -11.48 2.73 -2.68
C LEU A 213 -10.76 1.86 -1.65
N ALA A 214 -10.93 2.11 -0.34
CA ALA A 214 -10.40 1.24 0.71
C ALA A 214 -11.02 -0.16 0.64
N ARG A 215 -12.35 -0.26 0.50
CA ARG A 215 -13.05 -1.55 0.34
C ARG A 215 -12.56 -2.31 -0.91
N VAL A 216 -12.44 -1.62 -2.04
CA VAL A 216 -11.88 -2.23 -3.26
C VAL A 216 -10.47 -2.76 -3.02
N GLN A 217 -9.63 -1.97 -2.34
CA GLN A 217 -8.26 -2.35 -2.02
C GLN A 217 -8.20 -3.59 -1.11
N ASP A 218 -9.10 -3.70 -0.15
CA ASP A 218 -9.18 -4.83 0.79
C ASP A 218 -9.60 -6.12 0.04
N GLU A 219 -10.63 -6.07 -0.80
CA GLU A 219 -11.07 -7.23 -1.58
C GLU A 219 -9.99 -7.69 -2.58
N LEU A 220 -9.40 -6.77 -3.35
CA LEU A 220 -8.29 -7.08 -4.25
C LEU A 220 -7.04 -7.54 -3.49
N GLY A 221 -6.88 -7.10 -2.24
CA GLY A 221 -5.82 -7.55 -1.35
C GLY A 221 -5.98 -9.03 -1.03
N GLN A 222 -7.17 -9.45 -0.64
CA GLN A 222 -7.45 -10.84 -0.30
C GLN A 222 -7.31 -11.78 -1.50
N LEU A 223 -7.79 -11.39 -2.69
CA LEU A 223 -7.57 -12.15 -3.91
C LEU A 223 -6.07 -12.30 -4.26
N HIS A 224 -5.28 -11.28 -3.99
CA HIS A 224 -3.83 -11.36 -4.16
C HIS A 224 -3.18 -12.31 -3.14
N ASP A 225 -3.62 -12.27 -1.89
CA ASP A 225 -3.13 -13.14 -0.83
C ASP A 225 -3.48 -14.62 -1.12
N ASP A 226 -4.63 -14.90 -1.74
CA ASP A 226 -4.99 -16.23 -2.25
C ASP A 226 -3.95 -16.74 -3.25
N VAL A 227 -3.56 -15.92 -4.24
CA VAL A 227 -2.54 -16.27 -5.25
C VAL A 227 -1.18 -16.53 -4.59
N VAL A 228 -0.73 -15.64 -3.70
CA VAL A 228 0.55 -15.79 -2.99
C VAL A 228 0.56 -17.06 -2.14
N THR A 229 -0.56 -17.40 -1.52
CA THR A 229 -0.69 -18.62 -0.72
C THR A 229 -0.65 -19.86 -1.59
N CYS A 230 -1.33 -19.89 -2.74
CA CYS A 230 -1.23 -21.00 -3.70
C CYS A 230 0.23 -21.21 -4.12
N ASP A 231 0.94 -20.16 -4.51
CA ASP A 231 2.34 -20.24 -4.92
C ASP A 231 3.24 -20.80 -3.81
N PHE A 232 3.02 -20.38 -2.56
CA PHE A 232 3.76 -20.88 -1.42
C PHE A 232 3.48 -22.38 -1.16
N VAL A 233 2.24 -22.80 -1.15
CA VAL A 233 1.81 -24.19 -0.97
C VAL A 233 2.44 -25.07 -2.04
N VAL A 234 2.32 -24.70 -3.31
CA VAL A 234 2.92 -25.44 -4.44
C VAL A 234 4.44 -25.54 -4.30
N ALA A 235 5.11 -24.44 -3.95
CA ALA A 235 6.56 -24.43 -3.78
C ALA A 235 7.01 -25.32 -2.61
N TRP A 236 6.25 -25.34 -1.50
CA TRP A 236 6.53 -26.19 -0.36
C TRP A 236 6.44 -27.68 -0.73
N TYR A 237 5.32 -28.11 -1.31
CA TYR A 237 5.15 -29.53 -1.65
C TYR A 237 6.12 -29.99 -2.74
N ARG A 238 6.45 -29.18 -3.72
CA ARG A 238 7.51 -29.47 -4.69
C ARG A 238 8.87 -29.70 -4.02
N SER A 239 9.22 -28.88 -3.03
CA SER A 239 10.48 -29.02 -2.30
C SER A 239 10.48 -30.25 -1.38
N ALA A 240 9.36 -30.57 -0.76
CA ALA A 240 9.19 -31.75 0.10
C ALA A 240 9.28 -33.05 -0.72
N ARG A 241 8.68 -33.09 -1.92
CA ARG A 241 8.79 -34.21 -2.86
C ARG A 241 10.25 -34.49 -3.24
N ALA A 242 10.98 -33.44 -3.62
CA ALA A 242 12.38 -33.57 -3.99
C ALA A 242 13.27 -34.11 -2.84
N ALA A 243 12.92 -33.78 -1.59
CA ALA A 243 13.71 -34.15 -0.42
C ALA A 243 13.38 -35.55 0.15
N ARG A 244 12.14 -36.04 0.01
CA ARG A 244 11.64 -37.23 0.70
C ARG A 244 11.15 -38.35 -0.20
N GLY A 245 11.04 -38.17 -1.51
CA GLY A 245 10.54 -39.16 -2.46
C GLY A 245 9.05 -39.56 -2.28
N VAL A 246 8.33 -38.86 -1.39
CA VAL A 246 6.90 -39.08 -1.13
C VAL A 246 6.11 -38.24 -2.14
N ASP A 247 5.04 -38.81 -2.71
CA ASP A 247 4.13 -38.04 -3.57
C ASP A 247 3.11 -37.28 -2.70
N PRO A 248 3.24 -35.97 -2.52
CA PRO A 248 2.36 -35.19 -1.67
C PRO A 248 1.16 -34.62 -2.45
N PHE A 249 0.81 -35.21 -3.62
CA PHE A 249 -0.20 -34.65 -4.52
C PHE A 249 -1.55 -34.44 -3.80
N ASP A 250 -2.04 -35.43 -3.07
CA ASP A 250 -3.33 -35.34 -2.38
C ASP A 250 -3.38 -34.21 -1.36
N ALA A 251 -2.29 -34.01 -0.60
CA ALA A 251 -2.25 -32.97 0.43
C ALA A 251 -2.12 -31.55 -0.16
N SER A 252 -1.40 -31.38 -1.28
CA SER A 252 -1.34 -30.10 -1.97
C SER A 252 -2.68 -29.73 -2.59
N ASP A 253 -3.37 -30.70 -3.20
CA ASP A 253 -4.66 -30.48 -3.85
C ASP A 253 -5.74 -30.09 -2.87
N ALA A 254 -5.76 -30.64 -1.65
CA ALA A 254 -6.70 -30.21 -0.60
C ALA A 254 -6.53 -28.72 -0.26
N TRP A 255 -5.29 -28.24 -0.06
CA TRP A 255 -5.02 -26.83 0.15
C TRP A 255 -5.42 -25.95 -1.03
N LEU A 256 -5.05 -26.34 -2.25
CA LEU A 256 -5.38 -25.57 -3.44
C LEU A 256 -6.89 -25.49 -3.67
N ASN A 257 -7.63 -26.57 -3.45
CA ASN A 257 -9.09 -26.59 -3.54
C ASN A 257 -9.73 -25.67 -2.49
N ALA A 258 -9.25 -25.68 -1.24
CA ALA A 258 -9.74 -24.78 -0.19
C ALA A 258 -9.50 -23.30 -0.54
N ILE A 259 -8.32 -22.95 -1.03
CA ILE A 259 -7.96 -21.59 -1.44
C ILE A 259 -8.80 -21.16 -2.66
N HIS A 260 -8.93 -22.01 -3.69
CA HIS A 260 -9.72 -21.71 -4.87
C HIS A 260 -11.21 -21.49 -4.54
N LYS A 261 -11.79 -22.34 -3.69
CA LYS A 261 -13.17 -22.17 -3.23
C LYS A 261 -13.40 -20.82 -2.55
N ARG A 262 -12.46 -20.38 -1.73
CA ARG A 262 -12.52 -19.06 -1.10
C ARG A 262 -12.39 -17.92 -2.14
N GLY A 263 -11.45 -18.04 -3.06
CA GLY A 263 -11.24 -17.06 -4.14
C GLY A 263 -12.47 -16.88 -5.03
N GLU A 264 -13.15 -17.97 -5.38
CA GLU A 264 -14.40 -17.94 -6.15
C GLU A 264 -15.52 -17.16 -5.43
N GLN A 265 -15.64 -17.30 -4.11
CA GLN A 265 -16.64 -16.57 -3.30
C GLN A 265 -16.37 -15.06 -3.29
N ARG A 266 -15.13 -14.63 -3.50
CA ARG A 266 -14.69 -13.23 -3.43
C ARG A 266 -14.45 -12.58 -4.78
N ARG A 267 -14.48 -13.37 -5.84
CA ARG A 267 -14.02 -12.99 -7.18
C ARG A 267 -14.53 -11.64 -7.69
N ASP A 268 -15.77 -11.29 -7.35
CA ASP A 268 -16.45 -10.10 -7.87
C ASP A 268 -16.80 -9.06 -6.79
N LEU A 269 -16.44 -9.28 -5.51
CA LEU A 269 -16.83 -8.39 -4.41
C LEU A 269 -16.24 -6.96 -4.53
N TRP A 270 -15.15 -6.80 -5.24
CA TRP A 270 -14.51 -5.51 -5.49
C TRP A 270 -15.26 -4.64 -6.51
N ARG A 271 -16.13 -5.24 -7.37
CA ARG A 271 -16.76 -4.54 -8.50
C ARG A 271 -17.75 -3.48 -8.06
N ALA A 272 -18.65 -3.80 -7.16
CA ALA A 272 -19.67 -2.85 -6.70
C ALA A 272 -19.04 -1.63 -5.98
N PRO A 273 -18.13 -1.78 -5.00
CA PRO A 273 -17.46 -0.62 -4.40
C PRO A 273 -16.65 0.22 -5.40
N LEU A 274 -16.06 -0.40 -6.44
CA LEU A 274 -15.34 0.33 -7.48
C LEU A 274 -16.29 1.17 -8.32
N ALA A 275 -17.42 0.60 -8.77
CA ALA A 275 -18.44 1.32 -9.53
C ALA A 275 -18.99 2.51 -8.72
N GLU A 276 -19.30 2.31 -7.43
CA GLU A 276 -19.73 3.39 -6.53
C GLU A 276 -18.66 4.50 -6.40
N ALA A 277 -17.38 4.14 -6.29
CA ALA A 277 -16.29 5.12 -6.22
C ALA A 277 -16.18 5.94 -7.51
N LEU A 278 -16.32 5.30 -8.68
CA LEU A 278 -16.25 5.98 -9.97
C LEU A 278 -17.42 6.96 -10.17
N VAL A 279 -18.64 6.61 -9.76
CA VAL A 279 -19.78 7.53 -9.78
C VAL A 279 -19.49 8.77 -8.95
N LEU A 280 -19.01 8.60 -7.71
CA LEU A 280 -18.67 9.73 -6.84
C LEU A 280 -17.53 10.60 -7.43
N ILE A 281 -16.54 9.98 -8.05
CA ILE A 281 -15.45 10.68 -8.74
C ILE A 281 -15.99 11.50 -9.92
N ASP A 282 -16.93 10.94 -10.69
CA ASP A 282 -17.54 11.65 -11.81
C ASP A 282 -18.39 12.82 -11.36
N ASP A 283 -19.11 12.69 -10.24
CA ASP A 283 -19.88 13.78 -9.65
C ASP A 283 -18.97 14.92 -9.18
N VAL A 284 -17.88 14.61 -8.49
CA VAL A 284 -16.88 15.62 -8.09
C VAL A 284 -16.23 16.29 -9.32
N SER A 285 -15.93 15.50 -10.36
CA SER A 285 -15.30 16.02 -11.59
C SER A 285 -16.21 16.96 -12.39
N ARG A 286 -17.55 16.81 -12.30
CA ARG A 286 -18.54 17.63 -12.99
C ARG A 286 -18.94 18.87 -12.19
N ASN A 287 -18.81 18.83 -10.86
CA ASN A 287 -19.17 19.98 -10.04
C ASN A 287 -18.18 21.12 -10.28
N SER A 288 -18.70 22.22 -10.82
CA SER A 288 -17.98 23.36 -11.39
C SER A 288 -16.92 24.00 -10.49
N SER A 289 -16.99 23.82 -9.18
CA SER A 289 -15.98 24.32 -8.23
C SER A 289 -14.59 23.67 -8.41
N TYR A 290 -14.51 22.53 -9.10
CA TYR A 290 -13.23 21.87 -9.45
C TYR A 290 -12.56 22.57 -10.64
N LEU A 291 -13.35 23.10 -11.62
CA LEU A 291 -12.87 23.68 -12.88
C LEU A 291 -12.86 25.22 -12.91
N GLU A 292 -13.75 25.90 -12.19
CA GLU A 292 -13.89 27.39 -12.24
C GLU A 292 -12.68 28.18 -11.72
N TRP A 293 -11.75 27.51 -11.01
CA TRP A 293 -10.47 28.13 -10.60
C TRP A 293 -9.40 28.11 -11.68
N SER A 294 -9.64 27.45 -12.82
CA SER A 294 -8.67 27.42 -13.92
C SER A 294 -8.63 28.71 -14.74
N GLU A 295 -9.68 29.56 -14.70
CA GLU A 295 -9.80 30.74 -15.55
C GLU A 295 -9.59 32.08 -14.82
N GLY A 296 -9.70 32.11 -13.49
CA GLY A 296 -9.67 33.36 -12.71
C GLY A 296 -8.29 33.88 -12.31
N GLU A 297 -7.24 33.08 -12.33
CA GLU A 297 -5.89 33.48 -11.85
C GLU A 297 -4.86 33.77 -12.95
N GLN A 298 -5.27 33.86 -14.20
CA GLN A 298 -4.38 34.33 -15.28
C GLN A 298 -4.26 35.86 -15.37
N SER A 299 -4.87 36.61 -14.43
CA SER A 299 -4.88 38.08 -14.45
C SER A 299 -4.49 38.67 -13.09
N ILE A 300 -3.29 38.35 -12.58
CA ILE A 300 -2.58 39.23 -11.63
C ILE A 300 -1.08 39.05 -11.88
#